data_7bc6a99e5335c6ef0c413bdc91a5e75e
#
_entry.id   7bc6a99e5335c6ef0c413bdc91a5e75e
#
_cell.length_a   1.000
_cell.length_b   1.000
_cell.length_c   1.000
_cell.angle_alpha   90.00
_cell.angle_beta   90.00
_cell.angle_gamma   90.00
#
_symmetry.space_group_name_H-M   'P 1'
#
loop_
_entity.id
_entity.type
_entity.pdbx_description
1 polymer ?
#
loop_
_entity_poly.entity_id
_entity_poly.type
_entity_poly.pdbx_seq_one_letter_code
_entity_poly.pdbx_strand_id
1 'polypeptide(L)'
;MSLEQMEGIIEAVLFTMGDSVEAGKLADAIEQDVDTTVKIVHNLMDKYESENRGIRIIELENSFQLCTKQEYYDALIRVCSQPRRYTLTDAALETLSIIAYKQPVTKIEIENIRGVNSDRAVSKLVELGLVKEVVRLDAPGRPMLFGTTEDFLRSFGVQSIDDLPTISEDMVEQYKEEAELELASESFDADNQEDSDGQITLGI
;
A
#
# COMPACT_ATOMS: atom_id res chain seq x y z
N MET A 1 5.65 33.62 -17.01
CA MET A 1 6.59 32.46 -16.98
C MET A 1 6.31 31.59 -18.19
N SER A 2 7.33 31.04 -18.86
CA SER A 2 7.09 30.09 -19.97
C SER A 2 6.76 28.70 -19.42
N LEU A 3 6.14 27.84 -20.23
CA LEU A 3 5.84 26.45 -19.83
C LEU A 3 7.11 25.69 -19.42
N GLU A 4 8.19 25.81 -20.20
CA GLU A 4 9.48 25.19 -19.90
C GLU A 4 10.09 25.67 -18.56
N GLN A 5 9.89 26.94 -18.22
CA GLN A 5 10.33 27.46 -16.93
C GLN A 5 9.50 26.89 -15.76
N MET A 6 8.18 26.75 -15.95
CA MET A 6 7.30 26.15 -14.94
C MET A 6 7.66 24.68 -14.72
N GLU A 7 7.85 23.92 -15.79
CA GLU A 7 8.30 22.52 -15.73
C GLU A 7 9.64 22.39 -14.99
N GLY A 8 10.61 23.24 -15.31
CA GLY A 8 11.92 23.23 -14.65
C GLY A 8 11.85 23.56 -13.14
N ILE A 9 10.92 24.45 -12.74
CA ILE A 9 10.69 24.75 -11.30
C ILE A 9 10.07 23.52 -10.63
N ILE A 10 9.07 22.89 -11.24
CA ILE A 10 8.44 21.67 -10.71
C ILE A 10 9.48 20.57 -10.52
N GLU A 11 10.31 20.29 -11.52
CA GLU A 11 11.41 19.34 -11.42
C GLU A 11 12.35 19.66 -10.25
N ALA A 12 12.77 20.93 -10.12
CA ALA A 12 13.66 21.36 -9.06
C ALA A 12 13.04 21.18 -7.67
N VAL A 13 11.75 21.49 -7.52
CA VAL A 13 11.02 21.32 -6.25
C VAL A 13 10.92 19.83 -5.91
N LEU A 14 10.45 18.99 -6.83
CA LEU A 14 10.29 17.55 -6.61
C LEU A 14 11.63 16.87 -6.30
N PHE A 15 12.70 17.24 -7.00
CA PHE A 15 14.05 16.73 -6.74
C PHE A 15 14.56 17.14 -5.35
N THR A 16 14.36 18.40 -4.96
CA THR A 16 14.87 18.95 -3.69
C THR A 16 14.15 18.36 -2.49
N MET A 17 12.83 18.15 -2.62
CA MET A 17 12.02 17.62 -1.53
C MET A 17 12.26 16.11 -1.31
N GLY A 18 12.49 15.35 -2.36
CA GLY A 18 12.70 13.89 -2.28
C GLY A 18 11.45 13.09 -1.91
N ASP A 19 10.56 13.67 -1.13
CA ASP A 19 9.25 13.13 -0.76
C ASP A 19 8.16 13.69 -1.69
N SER A 20 6.92 13.22 -1.50
CA SER A 20 5.77 13.74 -2.23
C SER A 20 5.51 15.21 -1.89
N VAL A 21 5.10 15.98 -2.89
CA VAL A 21 4.76 17.39 -2.78
C VAL A 21 3.32 17.60 -3.22
N GLU A 22 2.51 18.20 -2.34
CA GLU A 22 1.12 18.52 -2.63
C GLU A 22 1.01 19.46 -3.86
N ALA A 23 0.01 19.21 -4.71
CA ALA A 23 -0.26 20.02 -5.90
C ALA A 23 -0.37 21.52 -5.59
N GLY A 24 -0.94 21.89 -4.43
CA GLY A 24 -1.02 23.27 -3.97
C GLY A 24 0.34 23.95 -3.78
N LYS A 25 1.33 23.22 -3.22
CA LYS A 25 2.69 23.74 -3.04
C LYS A 25 3.42 23.93 -4.38
N LEU A 26 3.18 23.03 -5.35
CA LEU A 26 3.69 23.18 -6.69
C LEU A 26 3.05 24.38 -7.40
N ALA A 27 1.75 24.57 -7.21
CA ALA A 27 0.99 25.71 -7.73
C ALA A 27 1.54 27.05 -7.22
N ASP A 28 1.81 27.12 -5.93
CA ASP A 28 2.43 28.28 -5.30
C ASP A 28 3.83 28.57 -5.91
N ALA A 29 4.62 27.51 -6.15
CA ALA A 29 5.99 27.66 -6.67
C ALA A 29 6.03 28.22 -8.11
N ILE A 30 5.03 27.88 -8.95
CA ILE A 30 4.96 28.34 -10.33
C ILE A 30 3.98 29.50 -10.53
N GLU A 31 3.36 30.00 -9.46
CA GLU A 31 2.39 31.11 -9.46
C GLU A 31 1.19 30.83 -10.40
N GLN A 32 0.64 29.60 -10.35
CA GLN A 32 -0.52 29.18 -11.12
C GLN A 32 -1.61 28.61 -10.20
N ASP A 33 -2.81 28.41 -10.74
CA ASP A 33 -3.84 27.65 -10.05
C ASP A 33 -3.53 26.15 -10.03
N VAL A 34 -4.15 25.42 -9.09
CA VAL A 34 -3.90 23.99 -8.87
C VAL A 34 -4.25 23.16 -10.11
N ASP A 35 -5.39 23.44 -10.76
CA ASP A 35 -5.86 22.68 -11.92
C ASP A 35 -4.90 22.81 -13.12
N THR A 36 -4.39 24.03 -13.35
CA THR A 36 -3.38 24.28 -14.38
C THR A 36 -2.07 23.57 -14.03
N THR A 37 -1.66 23.62 -12.76
CA THR A 37 -0.44 22.99 -12.27
C THR A 37 -0.49 21.48 -12.45
N VAL A 38 -1.58 20.82 -12.07
CA VAL A 38 -1.79 19.37 -12.26
C VAL A 38 -1.65 18.99 -13.74
N LYS A 39 -2.25 19.77 -14.66
CA LYS A 39 -2.10 19.52 -16.12
C LYS A 39 -0.65 19.65 -16.57
N ILE A 40 0.10 20.63 -16.05
CA ILE A 40 1.52 20.79 -16.36
C ILE A 40 2.32 19.59 -15.86
N VAL A 41 2.05 19.13 -14.63
CA VAL A 41 2.72 17.94 -14.07
C VAL A 41 2.41 16.70 -14.88
N HIS A 42 1.14 16.47 -15.28
CA HIS A 42 0.78 15.32 -16.12
C HIS A 42 1.50 15.35 -17.47
N ASN A 43 1.58 16.51 -18.12
CA ASN A 43 2.38 16.66 -19.35
C ASN A 43 3.86 16.36 -19.12
N LEU A 44 4.39 16.74 -17.96
CA LEU A 44 5.77 16.44 -17.58
C LEU A 44 5.96 14.95 -17.30
N MET A 45 4.99 14.28 -16.66
CA MET A 45 4.98 12.82 -16.47
C MET A 45 5.04 12.09 -17.81
N ASP A 46 4.22 12.50 -18.80
CA ASP A 46 4.21 11.91 -20.14
C ASP A 46 5.57 12.09 -20.85
N LYS A 47 6.23 13.25 -20.68
CA LYS A 47 7.59 13.47 -21.19
C LYS A 47 8.59 12.52 -20.55
N TYR A 48 8.56 12.36 -19.22
CA TYR A 48 9.45 11.44 -18.50
C TYR A 48 9.23 9.98 -18.91
N GLU A 49 7.98 9.61 -19.21
CA GLU A 49 7.66 8.24 -19.64
C GLU A 49 8.08 7.98 -21.10
N SER A 50 7.89 8.96 -22.00
CA SER A 50 8.28 8.84 -23.41
C SER A 50 9.78 8.90 -23.64
N GLU A 51 10.52 9.58 -22.77
CA GLU A 51 11.96 9.66 -22.82
C GLU A 51 12.58 8.50 -22.03
N ASN A 52 13.67 7.94 -22.51
CA ASN A 52 14.36 6.81 -21.87
C ASN A 52 15.18 7.28 -20.64
N ARG A 53 14.49 7.87 -19.64
CA ARG A 53 15.08 8.36 -18.39
C ARG A 53 15.03 7.29 -17.32
N GLY A 54 15.98 7.31 -16.37
CA GLY A 54 16.00 6.43 -15.22
C GLY A 54 15.08 6.82 -14.07
N ILE A 55 14.40 7.97 -14.20
CA ILE A 55 13.49 8.54 -13.20
C ILE A 55 12.12 8.80 -13.82
N ARG A 56 11.09 8.88 -12.98
CA ARG A 56 9.71 9.23 -13.35
C ARG A 56 9.06 10.04 -12.25
N ILE A 57 7.96 10.70 -12.56
CA ILE A 57 7.08 11.33 -11.58
C ILE A 57 5.89 10.40 -11.36
N ILE A 58 5.54 10.15 -10.09
CA ILE A 58 4.34 9.42 -9.69
C ILE A 58 3.35 10.37 -9.03
N GLU A 59 2.08 10.10 -9.18
CA GLU A 59 0.98 10.76 -8.50
C GLU A 59 0.51 9.90 -7.33
N LEU A 60 0.26 10.53 -6.19
CA LEU A 60 -0.20 9.92 -4.95
C LEU A 60 -1.31 10.80 -4.37
N GLU A 61 -2.57 10.44 -4.62
CA GLU A 61 -3.73 11.27 -4.31
C GLU A 61 -3.60 12.69 -4.91
N ASN A 62 -3.35 13.70 -4.10
CA ASN A 62 -3.17 15.10 -4.53
C ASN A 62 -1.71 15.56 -4.49
N SER A 63 -0.76 14.64 -4.47
CA SER A 63 0.67 14.91 -4.34
C SER A 63 1.45 14.26 -5.49
N PHE A 64 2.60 14.81 -5.82
CA PHE A 64 3.49 14.30 -6.84
C PHE A 64 4.88 14.03 -6.27
N GLN A 65 5.54 12.97 -6.73
CA GLN A 65 6.89 12.62 -6.30
C GLN A 65 7.76 12.20 -7.46
N LEU A 66 9.00 12.69 -7.48
CA LEU A 66 10.04 12.20 -8.39
C LEU A 66 10.67 10.93 -7.81
N CYS A 67 10.70 9.85 -8.57
CA CYS A 67 11.27 8.57 -8.14
C CYS A 67 12.01 7.86 -9.29
N THR A 68 12.76 6.80 -8.96
CA THR A 68 13.42 5.96 -9.96
C THR A 68 12.43 5.02 -10.63
N LYS A 69 12.69 4.65 -11.89
CA LYS A 69 11.91 3.60 -12.57
C LYS A 69 12.27 2.22 -12.02
N GLN A 70 11.28 1.35 -11.92
CA GLN A 70 11.43 0.01 -11.35
C GLN A 70 12.39 -0.88 -12.14
N GLU A 71 12.51 -0.68 -13.45
CA GLU A 71 13.43 -1.42 -14.33
C GLU A 71 14.91 -1.28 -13.92
N TYR A 72 15.26 -0.23 -13.18
CA TYR A 72 16.63 0.01 -12.69
C TYR A 72 16.88 -0.50 -11.27
N TYR A 73 15.88 -1.12 -10.64
CA TYR A 73 15.95 -1.57 -9.24
C TYR A 73 17.17 -2.44 -8.95
N ASP A 74 17.44 -3.44 -9.80
CA ASP A 74 18.59 -4.35 -9.62
C ASP A 74 19.95 -3.64 -9.72
N ALA A 75 20.02 -2.55 -10.47
CA ALA A 75 21.22 -1.74 -10.53
C ALA A 75 21.38 -0.89 -9.25
N LEU A 76 20.29 -0.35 -8.74
CA LEU A 76 20.26 0.50 -7.55
C LEU A 76 20.62 -0.27 -6.29
N ILE A 77 20.11 -1.49 -6.09
CA ILE A 77 20.43 -2.31 -4.90
C ILE A 77 21.90 -2.72 -4.81
N ARG A 78 22.65 -2.68 -5.92
CA ARG A 78 24.09 -2.93 -5.91
C ARG A 78 24.91 -1.79 -5.30
N VAL A 79 24.36 -0.58 -5.30
CA VAL A 79 25.04 0.64 -4.85
C VAL A 79 24.45 1.15 -3.53
N CYS A 80 23.12 1.03 -3.38
CA CYS A 80 22.41 1.44 -2.19
C CYS A 80 22.37 0.31 -1.17
N SER A 81 22.40 0.65 0.12
CA SER A 81 22.08 -0.31 1.17
C SER A 81 20.71 -0.89 0.91
N GLN A 82 20.59 -2.22 0.95
CA GLN A 82 19.30 -2.88 0.69
C GLN A 82 18.23 -2.31 1.63
N PRO A 83 17.11 -1.82 1.09
CA PRO A 83 15.98 -1.44 1.93
C PRO A 83 15.55 -2.67 2.74
N ARG A 84 15.24 -2.48 4.02
CA ARG A 84 14.74 -3.57 4.86
C ARG A 84 13.44 -4.09 4.23
N ARG A 85 13.48 -5.31 3.71
CA ARG A 85 12.26 -6.00 3.27
C ARG A 85 11.50 -6.42 4.52
N TYR A 86 10.38 -5.78 4.77
CA TYR A 86 9.46 -6.21 5.81
C TYR A 86 8.48 -7.21 5.21
N THR A 87 8.51 -8.43 5.73
CA THR A 87 7.46 -9.41 5.42
C THR A 87 6.32 -9.16 6.39
N LEU A 88 5.16 -8.81 5.87
CA LEU A 88 3.94 -8.72 6.66
C LEU A 88 3.47 -10.14 6.98
N THR A 89 3.04 -10.36 8.21
CA THR A 89 2.34 -11.61 8.59
C THR A 89 0.92 -11.58 8.06
N ASP A 90 0.27 -12.73 7.93
CA ASP A 90 -1.13 -12.84 7.48
C ASP A 90 -2.07 -11.97 8.33
N ALA A 91 -1.88 -12.00 9.65
CA ALA A 91 -2.62 -11.14 10.57
C ALA A 91 -2.41 -9.63 10.32
N ALA A 92 -1.20 -9.22 9.89
CA ALA A 92 -0.93 -7.83 9.54
C ALA A 92 -1.52 -7.47 8.19
N LEU A 93 -1.47 -8.37 7.20
CA LEU A 93 -2.10 -8.18 5.88
C LEU A 93 -3.61 -8.08 5.98
N GLU A 94 -4.24 -8.98 6.74
CA GLU A 94 -5.68 -8.94 7.01
C GLU A 94 -6.09 -7.61 7.67
N THR A 95 -5.36 -7.19 8.70
CA THR A 95 -5.62 -5.91 9.39
C THR A 95 -5.44 -4.71 8.46
N LEU A 96 -4.39 -4.72 7.63
CA LEU A 96 -4.11 -3.67 6.66
C LEU A 96 -5.22 -3.58 5.61
N SER A 97 -5.71 -4.71 5.11
CA SER A 97 -6.81 -4.76 4.16
C SER A 97 -8.09 -4.17 4.75
N ILE A 98 -8.44 -4.53 5.99
CA ILE A 98 -9.60 -3.93 6.67
C ILE A 98 -9.46 -2.42 6.76
N ILE A 99 -8.28 -1.91 7.16
CA ILE A 99 -8.05 -0.48 7.25
C ILE A 99 -8.16 0.17 5.87
N ALA A 100 -7.54 -0.38 4.84
CA ALA A 100 -7.55 0.17 3.49
C ALA A 100 -8.96 0.33 2.92
N TYR A 101 -9.83 -0.66 3.12
CA TYR A 101 -11.20 -0.65 2.57
C TYR A 101 -12.25 0.02 3.46
N LYS A 102 -11.96 0.22 4.76
CA LYS A 102 -12.94 0.75 5.73
C LYS A 102 -12.56 2.11 6.32
N GLN A 103 -11.39 2.63 5.98
CA GLN A 103 -10.90 3.89 6.53
C GLN A 103 -11.85 5.08 6.29
N PRO A 104 -11.97 6.01 7.24
CA PRO A 104 -11.31 5.98 8.55
C PRO A 104 -12.02 5.01 9.51
N VAL A 105 -11.27 4.15 10.21
CA VAL A 105 -11.78 3.02 11.00
C VAL A 105 -11.16 2.97 12.39
N THR A 106 -11.94 2.62 13.41
CA THR A 106 -11.46 2.43 14.79
C THR A 106 -10.89 1.03 15.00
N LYS A 107 -10.03 0.87 16.02
CA LYS A 107 -9.51 -0.45 16.38
C LYS A 107 -10.62 -1.43 16.79
N ILE A 108 -11.65 -0.96 17.47
CA ILE A 108 -12.80 -1.80 17.87
C ILE A 108 -13.52 -2.37 16.65
N GLU A 109 -13.72 -1.54 15.60
CA GLU A 109 -14.33 -2.00 14.35
C GLU A 109 -13.44 -3.02 13.64
N ILE A 110 -12.12 -2.81 13.63
CA ILE A 110 -11.16 -3.80 13.09
C ILE A 110 -11.28 -5.12 13.84
N GLU A 111 -11.27 -5.09 15.18
CA GLU A 111 -11.38 -6.29 16.04
C GLU A 111 -12.73 -7.00 15.86
N ASN A 112 -13.82 -6.24 15.67
CA ASN A 112 -15.14 -6.82 15.40
C ASN A 112 -15.18 -7.56 14.05
N ILE A 113 -14.47 -7.08 13.03
CA ILE A 113 -14.39 -7.74 11.72
C ILE A 113 -13.50 -8.99 11.82
N ARG A 114 -12.34 -8.88 12.48
CA ARG A 114 -11.37 -9.98 12.61
C ARG A 114 -11.79 -11.05 13.62
N GLY A 115 -12.65 -10.72 14.59
CA GLY A 115 -13.02 -11.60 15.69
C GLY A 115 -11.93 -11.81 16.76
N VAL A 116 -10.78 -11.12 16.63
CA VAL A 116 -9.62 -11.27 17.54
C VAL A 116 -8.98 -9.91 17.82
N ASN A 117 -8.17 -9.84 18.90
CA ASN A 117 -7.43 -8.63 19.24
C ASN A 117 -6.43 -8.25 18.13
N SER A 118 -6.43 -6.97 17.78
CA SER A 118 -5.63 -6.42 16.67
C SER A 118 -4.55 -5.43 17.09
N ASP A 119 -4.32 -5.23 18.39
CA ASP A 119 -3.36 -4.27 18.94
C ASP A 119 -1.97 -4.38 18.31
N ARG A 120 -1.43 -5.60 18.27
CA ARG A 120 -0.08 -5.85 17.76
C ARG A 120 0.00 -5.59 16.25
N ALA A 121 -1.02 -6.01 15.51
CA ALA A 121 -1.05 -5.81 14.04
C ALA A 121 -1.14 -4.32 13.70
N VAL A 122 -2.06 -3.59 14.31
CA VAL A 122 -2.21 -2.14 14.09
C VAL A 122 -0.92 -1.39 14.48
N SER A 123 -0.36 -1.66 15.67
CA SER A 123 0.88 -1.03 16.11
C SER A 123 2.05 -1.32 15.16
N LYS A 124 2.14 -2.55 14.64
CA LYS A 124 3.17 -2.91 13.68
C LYS A 124 3.01 -2.19 12.33
N LEU A 125 1.78 -2.05 11.86
CA LEU A 125 1.49 -1.31 10.62
C LEU A 125 1.80 0.19 10.75
N VAL A 126 1.54 0.78 11.92
CA VAL A 126 1.92 2.17 12.23
C VAL A 126 3.45 2.31 12.29
N GLU A 127 4.16 1.38 12.96
CA GLU A 127 5.64 1.36 13.00
C GLU A 127 6.26 1.26 11.60
N LEU A 128 5.63 0.49 10.71
CA LEU A 128 6.07 0.33 9.32
C LEU A 128 5.70 1.52 8.43
N GLY A 129 4.95 2.49 8.94
CA GLY A 129 4.50 3.66 8.19
C GLY A 129 3.38 3.37 7.19
N LEU A 130 2.79 2.17 7.17
CA LEU A 130 1.69 1.81 6.23
C LEU A 130 0.34 2.34 6.70
N VAL A 131 0.18 2.55 8.01
CA VAL A 131 -1.03 3.05 8.66
C VAL A 131 -0.69 4.27 9.52
N LYS A 132 -1.58 5.25 9.57
CA LYS A 132 -1.47 6.44 10.42
C LYS A 132 -2.69 6.60 11.31
N GLU A 133 -2.49 7.27 12.45
CA GLU A 133 -3.57 7.82 13.25
C GLU A 133 -4.11 9.09 12.56
N VAL A 134 -5.42 9.15 12.30
CA VAL A 134 -6.04 10.26 11.57
C VAL A 134 -6.57 11.30 12.56
N VAL A 135 -7.61 10.93 13.32
CA VAL A 135 -8.28 11.80 14.29
C VAL A 135 -8.98 10.95 15.36
N ARG A 136 -9.25 11.53 16.52
CA ARG A 136 -10.09 10.87 17.52
C ARG A 136 -11.56 11.11 17.22
N LEU A 137 -12.34 10.03 17.20
CA LEU A 137 -13.77 10.09 17.03
C LEU A 137 -14.42 10.77 18.25
N ASP A 138 -15.39 11.64 18.02
CA ASP A 138 -16.16 12.26 19.10
C ASP A 138 -17.30 11.32 19.55
N ALA A 139 -16.90 10.30 20.32
CA ALA A 139 -17.74 9.24 20.87
C ALA A 139 -17.23 8.83 22.24
N PRO A 140 -18.00 8.12 23.07
CA PRO A 140 -17.56 7.61 24.37
C PRO A 140 -16.22 6.86 24.25
N GLY A 141 -15.25 7.23 25.07
CA GLY A 141 -13.88 6.68 25.02
C GLY A 141 -12.97 7.34 23.99
N ARG A 142 -13.47 8.24 23.13
CA ARG A 142 -12.73 8.99 22.10
C ARG A 142 -11.74 8.12 21.33
N PRO A 143 -12.21 7.03 20.68
CA PRO A 143 -11.32 6.08 20.01
C PRO A 143 -10.56 6.76 18.87
N MET A 144 -9.32 6.31 18.63
CA MET A 144 -8.50 6.75 17.50
C MET A 144 -9.02 6.13 16.21
N LEU A 145 -9.10 6.91 15.16
CA LEU A 145 -9.36 6.49 13.79
C LEU A 145 -8.05 6.28 13.06
N PHE A 146 -7.97 5.20 12.31
CA PHE A 146 -6.82 4.80 11.50
C PHE A 146 -7.13 4.90 10.01
N GLY A 147 -6.09 5.19 9.23
CA GLY A 147 -6.13 5.22 7.77
C GLY A 147 -4.78 4.85 7.19
N THR A 148 -4.72 4.60 5.90
CA THR A 148 -3.50 4.30 5.17
C THR A 148 -2.64 5.56 4.95
N THR A 149 -1.42 5.38 4.50
CA THR A 149 -0.45 6.44 4.22
C THR A 149 -0.07 6.44 2.73
N GLU A 150 0.71 7.42 2.30
CA GLU A 150 1.33 7.39 0.98
C GLU A 150 2.34 6.24 0.83
N ASP A 151 3.01 5.81 1.92
CA ASP A 151 3.89 4.64 1.90
C ASP A 151 3.11 3.35 1.58
N PHE A 152 1.86 3.25 2.03
CA PHE A 152 0.95 2.20 1.62
C PHE A 152 0.69 2.27 0.11
N LEU A 153 0.30 3.43 -0.44
CA LEU A 153 0.02 3.60 -1.87
C LEU A 153 1.25 3.21 -2.71
N ARG A 154 2.43 3.69 -2.34
CA ARG A 154 3.70 3.34 -2.99
C ARG A 154 3.99 1.84 -2.94
N SER A 155 3.79 1.21 -1.79
CA SER A 155 4.11 -0.20 -1.57
C SER A 155 3.21 -1.14 -2.37
N PHE A 156 1.96 -0.74 -2.59
CA PHE A 156 0.97 -1.50 -3.34
C PHE A 156 0.84 -1.06 -4.81
N GLY A 157 1.56 -0.01 -5.21
CA GLY A 157 1.60 0.46 -6.60
C GLY A 157 0.31 1.10 -7.09
N VAL A 158 -0.48 1.67 -6.18
CA VAL A 158 -1.72 2.41 -6.46
C VAL A 158 -1.51 3.91 -6.28
N GLN A 159 -2.26 4.73 -7.01
CA GLN A 159 -2.18 6.19 -6.92
C GLN A 159 -3.11 6.74 -5.85
N SER A 160 -4.25 6.09 -5.66
CA SER A 160 -5.26 6.44 -4.66
C SER A 160 -5.90 5.20 -4.04
N ILE A 161 -6.67 5.39 -2.98
CA ILE A 161 -7.46 4.31 -2.37
C ILE A 161 -8.55 3.81 -3.32
N ASP A 162 -9.05 4.68 -4.18
CA ASP A 162 -10.09 4.34 -5.16
C ASP A 162 -9.58 3.38 -6.25
N ASP A 163 -8.25 3.26 -6.43
CA ASP A 163 -7.63 2.31 -7.35
C ASP A 163 -7.54 0.89 -6.79
N LEU A 164 -7.90 0.69 -5.52
CA LEU A 164 -7.93 -0.65 -4.93
C LEU A 164 -8.99 -1.51 -5.61
N PRO A 165 -8.72 -2.81 -5.86
CA PRO A 165 -9.69 -3.71 -6.48
C PRO A 165 -11.01 -3.71 -5.72
N THR A 166 -12.11 -3.44 -6.42
CA THR A 166 -13.46 -3.63 -5.85
C THR A 166 -13.76 -5.12 -5.84
N ILE A 167 -14.06 -5.66 -4.66
CA ILE A 167 -14.49 -7.06 -4.52
C ILE A 167 -15.93 -7.12 -5.03
N SER A 168 -16.14 -7.66 -6.23
CA SER A 168 -17.48 -7.95 -6.77
C SER A 168 -18.09 -9.15 -6.04
N GLU A 169 -19.43 -9.26 -6.04
CA GLU A 169 -20.14 -10.41 -5.47
C GLU A 169 -19.65 -11.73 -6.09
N ASP A 170 -19.38 -11.73 -7.39
CA ASP A 170 -18.85 -12.88 -8.12
C ASP A 170 -17.45 -13.31 -7.62
N MET A 171 -16.58 -12.36 -7.29
CA MET A 171 -15.27 -12.65 -6.70
C MET A 171 -15.39 -13.20 -5.27
N VAL A 172 -16.36 -12.72 -4.49
CA VAL A 172 -16.61 -13.26 -3.15
C VAL A 172 -17.07 -14.71 -3.21
N GLU A 173 -17.90 -15.07 -4.20
CA GLU A 173 -18.32 -16.46 -4.42
C GLU A 173 -17.15 -17.34 -4.86
N GLN A 174 -16.32 -16.89 -5.78
CA GLN A 174 -15.11 -17.61 -6.21
C GLN A 174 -14.14 -17.87 -5.05
N TYR A 175 -13.83 -16.84 -4.23
CA TYR A 175 -12.97 -17.02 -3.06
C TYR A 175 -13.56 -17.94 -2.00
N LYS A 176 -14.89 -17.98 -1.84
CA LYS A 176 -15.54 -18.95 -0.95
C LYS A 176 -15.41 -20.37 -1.47
N GLU A 177 -15.62 -20.59 -2.77
CA GLU A 177 -15.47 -21.91 -3.40
C GLU A 177 -14.00 -22.38 -3.34
N GLU A 178 -13.02 -21.50 -3.57
CA GLU A 178 -11.61 -21.82 -3.43
C GLU A 178 -11.25 -22.19 -1.97
N ALA A 179 -11.70 -21.42 -1.00
CA ALA A 179 -11.47 -21.68 0.42
C ALA A 179 -12.13 -22.99 0.89
N GLU A 180 -13.33 -23.32 0.40
CA GLU A 180 -13.99 -24.58 0.68
C GLU A 180 -13.24 -25.76 0.06
N LEU A 181 -12.68 -25.61 -1.13
CA LEU A 181 -11.85 -26.61 -1.80
C LEU A 181 -10.51 -26.84 -1.07
N GLU A 182 -9.86 -25.78 -0.59
CA GLU A 182 -8.63 -25.88 0.21
C GLU A 182 -8.89 -26.62 1.53
N LEU A 183 -9.93 -26.24 2.26
CA LEU A 183 -10.33 -26.92 3.50
C LEU A 183 -10.69 -28.38 3.27
N ALA A 184 -11.34 -28.71 2.15
CA ALA A 184 -11.64 -30.08 1.79
C ALA A 184 -10.37 -30.89 1.46
N SER A 185 -9.38 -30.28 0.80
CA SER A 185 -8.09 -30.91 0.49
C SER A 185 -7.24 -31.16 1.73
N GLU A 186 -7.18 -30.20 2.66
CA GLU A 186 -6.46 -30.37 3.93
C GLU A 186 -7.08 -31.47 4.81
N SER A 187 -8.41 -31.63 4.80
CA SER A 187 -9.09 -32.70 5.52
C SER A 187 -8.81 -34.09 4.94
N PHE A 188 -8.60 -34.20 3.64
CA PHE A 188 -8.23 -35.45 2.95
C PHE A 188 -6.79 -35.89 3.25
N ASP A 189 -5.87 -34.93 3.37
CA ASP A 189 -4.46 -35.20 3.71
C ASP A 189 -4.28 -35.56 5.20
N ALA A 190 -5.11 -35.04 6.10
CA ALA A 190 -5.11 -35.37 7.50
C ALA A 190 -5.62 -36.81 7.75
N ASP A 191 -6.66 -37.27 7.06
CA ASP A 191 -7.20 -38.63 7.17
C ASP A 191 -6.24 -39.71 6.59
N ASN A 192 -5.38 -39.35 5.65
CA ASN A 192 -4.39 -40.26 5.08
C ASN A 192 -3.09 -40.39 5.92
N GLN A 193 -2.87 -39.53 6.92
CA GLN A 193 -1.71 -39.62 7.82
C GLN A 193 -1.97 -40.49 9.07
N GLU A 194 -3.21 -40.76 9.45
CA GLU A 194 -3.51 -41.62 10.61
C GLU A 194 -3.39 -43.11 10.34
N ASP A 195 -3.36 -43.57 9.09
CA ASP A 195 -3.28 -45.02 8.73
C ASP A 195 -1.84 -45.57 8.63
N SER A 196 -0.79 -44.78 8.85
CA SER A 196 0.60 -45.24 8.69
C SER A 196 1.39 -45.54 9.96
N ASP A 197 0.81 -45.37 11.15
CA ASP A 197 1.50 -45.60 12.45
C ASP A 197 1.05 -46.85 13.22
N GLY A 198 0.72 -47.92 12.52
CA GLY A 198 0.32 -49.17 13.09
C GLY A 198 1.17 -50.39 12.70
N GLN A 199 2.49 -50.42 13.02
CA GLN A 199 3.21 -51.68 13.30
C GLN A 199 4.66 -51.44 13.75
N ILE A 200 4.89 -51.41 15.06
CA ILE A 200 6.22 -51.63 15.62
C ILE A 200 6.35 -53.14 15.88
N THR A 201 7.13 -53.84 15.04
CA THR A 201 7.55 -55.23 15.31
C THR A 201 8.83 -55.19 16.14
N LEU A 202 8.72 -55.60 17.38
CA LEU A 202 9.86 -55.93 18.25
C LEU A 202 10.49 -57.23 17.73
N GLY A 203 11.69 -57.15 17.16
CA GLY A 203 12.59 -58.28 16.90
C GLY A 203 13.63 -58.39 18.01
N ILE A 204 13.73 -59.57 18.56
CA ILE A 204 14.68 -60.10 19.60
C ILE A 204 16.14 -59.95 19.12
#